data_fa36b4aba1541f7810137db17657640d
#
_entry.id   fa36b4aba1541f7810137db17657640d
#
_cell.length_a   1.000
_cell.length_b   1.000
_cell.length_c   1.000
_cell.angle_alpha   90.00
_cell.angle_beta   90.00
_cell.angle_gamma   90.00
#
_symmetry.space_group_name_H-M   'P 1'
#
loop_
_entity.id
_entity.type
_entity.pdbx_description
1 polymer ?
#
loop_
_entity_poly.entity_id
_entity_poly.type
_entity_poly.pdbx_seq_one_letter_code
_entity_poly.pdbx_strand_id
1 'polypeptide(L)'
;DITPKKGIQGLIMAPTRELAMQISTEIKKMGKHTGIRIATVYGGQGMGIQLDALHRGVEIIVATPGRLIDHLKRGSIELGDITHIVLDEADTMLDMGFVDDIQFILDLSPEDRIMSLFSATMPTAILRLGEDYLHNPKQFLLDADDLSGEGIDQSFLVIKDRDKFKYLLDFIKPLKGQSIVFCSTKYRTRDVAKYLHQEKYNAVAIEGDMSQSRREQSMGKFRSGRADILVATDVASRGIDVPRVELVVNYDVPNQEMAYFHRIGRTARAGTEGRAITFVSYSSVGDWNIIKRQIKVPLRDLNQEMNIEISIPDPLKRQSSRRFGGGSGGRSSYGRGGGGRSSYGRGGGGGYGRGGGGGYGRNTRDDRGSRKKDRGDDGKNSYGGRSRW
;
A
#
# COMPACT_ATOMS: atom_id res chain seq x y z
N ASP A 1 -17.64 18.10 -21.76
CA ASP A 1 -17.03 19.28 -21.13
C ASP A 1 -17.59 19.47 -19.72
N ILE A 2 -16.72 19.72 -18.73
CA ILE A 2 -17.11 19.99 -17.35
C ILE A 2 -17.58 21.45 -17.21
N THR A 3 -18.80 21.64 -16.69
CA THR A 3 -19.42 22.96 -16.55
C THR A 3 -19.40 23.42 -15.08
N PRO A 4 -18.86 24.61 -14.76
CA PRO A 4 -18.86 25.14 -13.40
C PRO A 4 -20.26 25.26 -12.80
N LYS A 5 -20.40 24.99 -11.49
CA LYS A 5 -21.65 25.09 -10.69
C LYS A 5 -22.79 24.15 -11.09
N LYS A 6 -22.51 23.09 -11.86
CA LYS A 6 -23.51 22.10 -12.33
C LYS A 6 -23.50 20.79 -11.53
N GLY A 7 -22.88 20.75 -10.37
CA GLY A 7 -22.73 19.52 -9.59
C GLY A 7 -21.53 18.67 -9.99
N ILE A 8 -21.46 17.44 -9.48
CA ILE A 8 -20.34 16.52 -9.68
C ILE A 8 -20.46 15.86 -11.04
N GLN A 9 -19.59 16.20 -11.97
CA GLN A 9 -19.60 15.72 -13.36
C GLN A 9 -18.42 14.80 -13.67
N GLY A 10 -17.32 14.93 -12.92
CA GLY A 10 -16.11 14.13 -13.13
C GLY A 10 -15.73 13.34 -11.89
N LEU A 11 -15.40 12.06 -12.08
CA LEU A 11 -14.87 11.18 -11.05
C LEU A 11 -13.57 10.56 -11.53
N ILE A 12 -12.50 10.74 -10.76
CA ILE A 12 -11.23 10.06 -10.99
C ILE A 12 -10.96 9.14 -9.80
N MET A 13 -10.79 7.85 -10.03
CA MET A 13 -10.42 6.89 -9.00
C MET A 13 -8.95 6.53 -9.10
N ALA A 14 -8.29 6.51 -7.96
CA ALA A 14 -6.88 6.17 -7.83
C ALA A 14 -6.67 5.20 -6.65
N PRO A 15 -5.72 4.24 -6.73
CA PRO A 15 -5.50 3.23 -5.69
C PRO A 15 -5.03 3.81 -4.35
N THR A 16 -4.30 4.92 -4.39
CA THR A 16 -3.63 5.47 -3.22
C THR A 16 -3.99 6.93 -2.98
N ARG A 17 -3.86 7.34 -1.71
CA ARG A 17 -4.09 8.72 -1.27
C ARG A 17 -3.13 9.70 -1.95
N GLU A 18 -1.90 9.27 -2.09
CA GLU A 18 -0.81 10.04 -2.65
C GLU A 18 -1.08 10.36 -4.13
N LEU A 19 -1.49 9.35 -4.92
CA LEU A 19 -1.85 9.53 -6.33
C LEU A 19 -3.10 10.40 -6.45
N ALA A 20 -4.13 10.17 -5.63
CA ALA A 20 -5.33 11.01 -5.63
C ALA A 20 -5.00 12.49 -5.35
N MET A 21 -4.11 12.78 -4.37
CA MET A 21 -3.65 14.14 -4.09
C MET A 21 -2.83 14.73 -5.24
N GLN A 22 -1.97 13.95 -5.87
CA GLN A 22 -1.17 14.36 -7.02
C GLN A 22 -2.06 14.71 -8.19
N ILE A 23 -2.97 13.82 -8.60
CA ILE A 23 -3.93 14.05 -9.68
C ILE A 23 -4.75 15.33 -9.39
N SER A 24 -5.28 15.46 -8.17
CA SER A 24 -6.03 16.65 -7.76
C SER A 24 -5.20 17.94 -7.89
N THR A 25 -3.92 17.89 -7.53
CA THR A 25 -3.02 19.04 -7.63
C THR A 25 -2.78 19.43 -9.08
N GLU A 26 -2.53 18.47 -9.97
CA GLU A 26 -2.32 18.73 -11.38
C GLU A 26 -3.58 19.27 -12.07
N ILE A 27 -4.76 18.69 -11.78
CA ILE A 27 -6.02 19.21 -12.32
C ILE A 27 -6.29 20.63 -11.83
N LYS A 28 -6.01 20.95 -10.55
CA LYS A 28 -6.13 22.33 -10.03
C LYS A 28 -5.21 23.31 -10.75
N LYS A 29 -4.00 22.90 -11.10
CA LYS A 29 -3.08 23.75 -11.88
C LYS A 29 -3.64 24.01 -13.28
N MET A 30 -4.07 22.96 -13.99
CA MET A 30 -4.65 23.06 -15.33
C MET A 30 -5.96 23.86 -15.33
N GLY A 31 -6.82 23.61 -14.34
CA GLY A 31 -8.13 24.24 -14.21
C GLY A 31 -8.12 25.62 -13.53
N LYS A 32 -6.95 26.24 -13.27
CA LYS A 32 -6.82 27.46 -12.44
C LYS A 32 -7.76 28.62 -12.88
N HIS A 33 -8.05 28.73 -14.17
CA HIS A 33 -8.83 29.82 -14.74
C HIS A 33 -10.22 29.42 -15.19
N THR A 34 -10.67 28.19 -14.93
CA THR A 34 -11.95 27.64 -15.42
C THR A 34 -13.09 27.83 -14.41
N GLY A 35 -12.80 28.14 -13.16
CA GLY A 35 -13.79 28.18 -12.07
C GLY A 35 -14.24 26.79 -11.58
N ILE A 36 -13.67 25.70 -12.10
CA ILE A 36 -13.95 24.32 -11.69
C ILE A 36 -13.33 24.04 -10.31
N ARG A 37 -14.12 23.48 -9.41
CA ARG A 37 -13.73 23.12 -8.05
C ARG A 37 -13.53 21.61 -7.95
N ILE A 38 -12.53 21.21 -7.17
CA ILE A 38 -12.10 19.82 -7.07
C ILE A 38 -12.03 19.43 -5.59
N ALA A 39 -12.70 18.35 -5.23
CA ALA A 39 -12.53 17.69 -3.94
C ALA A 39 -11.63 16.45 -4.08
N THR A 40 -10.78 16.23 -3.08
CA THR A 40 -10.00 15.01 -2.95
C THR A 40 -10.54 14.18 -1.79
N VAL A 41 -10.99 12.95 -2.07
CA VAL A 41 -11.73 12.07 -1.17
C VAL A 41 -10.92 10.80 -0.90
N TYR A 42 -10.27 10.72 0.26
CA TYR A 42 -9.40 9.58 0.61
C TYR A 42 -9.42 9.27 2.11
N GLY A 43 -9.07 8.05 2.45
CA GLY A 43 -9.03 7.59 3.84
C GLY A 43 -7.88 8.22 4.65
N GLY A 44 -8.06 8.35 5.98
CA GLY A 44 -7.05 8.90 6.91
C GLY A 44 -7.05 10.41 7.07
N GLN A 45 -7.81 11.15 6.26
CA GLN A 45 -8.16 12.53 6.50
C GLN A 45 -9.49 12.59 7.27
N GLY A 46 -9.67 13.61 8.10
CA GLY A 46 -10.94 13.83 8.84
C GLY A 46 -12.12 14.00 7.87
N MET A 47 -13.21 13.27 8.15
CA MET A 47 -14.43 13.30 7.33
C MET A 47 -15.00 14.73 7.20
N GLY A 48 -14.97 15.53 8.27
CA GLY A 48 -15.50 16.90 8.29
C GLY A 48 -14.86 17.80 7.23
N ILE A 49 -13.54 17.70 7.04
CA ILE A 49 -12.82 18.49 6.02
C ILE A 49 -13.33 18.17 4.62
N GLN A 50 -13.61 16.89 4.34
CA GLN A 50 -14.12 16.46 3.05
C GLN A 50 -15.57 16.90 2.85
N LEU A 51 -16.41 16.78 3.91
CA LEU A 51 -17.79 17.27 3.88
C LEU A 51 -17.85 18.78 3.64
N ASP A 52 -17.01 19.57 4.30
CA ASP A 52 -16.94 21.02 4.10
C ASP A 52 -16.55 21.38 2.65
N ALA A 53 -15.66 20.59 2.03
CA ALA A 53 -15.29 20.78 0.64
C ALA A 53 -16.46 20.44 -0.31
N LEU A 54 -17.18 19.35 -0.04
CA LEU A 54 -18.35 18.93 -0.83
C LEU A 54 -19.52 19.90 -0.71
N HIS A 55 -19.81 20.41 0.50
CA HIS A 55 -20.88 21.40 0.73
C HIS A 55 -20.68 22.73 -0.01
N ARG A 56 -19.41 23.10 -0.26
CA ARG A 56 -19.11 24.29 -1.10
C ARG A 56 -19.42 24.06 -2.58
N GLY A 57 -19.75 22.82 -2.93
CA GLY A 57 -19.99 22.36 -4.28
C GLY A 57 -18.68 22.11 -5.04
N VAL A 58 -18.61 21.00 -5.76
CA VAL A 58 -17.45 20.61 -6.57
C VAL A 58 -17.93 19.99 -7.88
N GLU A 59 -17.16 20.15 -8.93
CA GLU A 59 -17.45 19.60 -10.24
C GLU A 59 -16.67 18.32 -10.52
N ILE A 60 -15.51 18.15 -9.84
CA ILE A 60 -14.67 16.97 -9.99
C ILE A 60 -14.34 16.40 -8.62
N ILE A 61 -14.44 15.08 -8.51
CA ILE A 61 -13.96 14.32 -7.37
C ILE A 61 -12.77 13.47 -7.80
N VAL A 62 -11.67 13.53 -7.02
CA VAL A 62 -10.56 12.59 -7.12
C VAL A 62 -10.57 11.74 -5.86
N ALA A 63 -10.73 10.43 -5.97
CA ALA A 63 -11.04 9.57 -4.83
C ALA A 63 -10.22 8.29 -4.78
N THR A 64 -10.06 7.76 -3.55
CA THR A 64 -9.76 6.34 -3.35
C THR A 64 -11.06 5.56 -3.12
N PRO A 65 -11.21 4.32 -3.66
CA PRO A 65 -12.49 3.60 -3.67
C PRO A 65 -13.17 3.52 -2.31
N GLY A 66 -12.53 2.98 -1.29
CA GLY A 66 -13.16 2.77 0.01
C GLY A 66 -13.71 4.04 0.68
N ARG A 67 -13.02 5.21 0.59
CA ARG A 67 -13.52 6.47 1.16
C ARG A 67 -14.66 7.06 0.32
N LEU A 68 -14.64 6.86 -0.99
CA LEU A 68 -15.76 7.25 -1.85
C LEU A 68 -17.02 6.49 -1.45
N ILE A 69 -16.92 5.18 -1.23
CA ILE A 69 -18.04 4.35 -0.75
C ILE A 69 -18.57 4.83 0.60
N ASP A 70 -17.70 5.25 1.53
CA ASP A 70 -18.15 5.84 2.80
C ASP A 70 -19.03 7.08 2.58
N HIS A 71 -18.68 7.93 1.61
CA HIS A 71 -19.46 9.13 1.27
C HIS A 71 -20.75 8.78 0.53
N LEU A 72 -20.75 7.81 -0.38
CA LEU A 72 -21.94 7.32 -1.09
C LEU A 72 -22.95 6.73 -0.10
N LYS A 73 -22.50 5.86 0.81
CA LYS A 73 -23.35 5.25 1.84
C LYS A 73 -23.95 6.30 2.81
N ARG A 74 -23.30 7.45 2.98
CA ARG A 74 -23.80 8.56 3.81
C ARG A 74 -24.70 9.54 3.04
N GLY A 75 -24.84 9.37 1.72
CA GLY A 75 -25.57 10.32 0.87
C GLY A 75 -24.90 11.70 0.77
N SER A 76 -23.61 11.81 1.09
CA SER A 76 -22.84 13.06 0.97
C SER A 76 -22.21 13.27 -0.40
N ILE A 77 -22.24 12.25 -1.24
CA ILE A 77 -21.89 12.26 -2.66
C ILE A 77 -22.97 11.47 -3.39
N GLU A 78 -23.46 12.02 -4.49
CA GLU A 78 -24.35 11.38 -5.43
C GLU A 78 -23.68 11.39 -6.81
N LEU A 79 -23.80 10.29 -7.56
CA LEU A 79 -23.13 10.11 -8.84
C LEU A 79 -24.07 10.29 -10.06
N GLY A 80 -25.33 10.69 -9.84
CA GLY A 80 -26.35 10.78 -10.89
C GLY A 80 -26.01 11.74 -12.05
N ASP A 81 -25.20 12.77 -11.79
CA ASP A 81 -24.81 13.77 -12.80
C ASP A 81 -23.40 13.52 -13.39
N ILE A 82 -22.78 12.37 -13.09
CA ILE A 82 -21.46 12.02 -13.61
C ILE A 82 -21.50 11.82 -15.12
N THR A 83 -20.65 12.53 -15.82
CA THR A 83 -20.45 12.42 -17.27
C THR A 83 -19.12 11.82 -17.67
N HIS A 84 -18.12 11.87 -16.76
CA HIS A 84 -16.77 11.37 -17.02
C HIS A 84 -16.23 10.58 -15.83
N ILE A 85 -15.77 9.36 -16.08
CA ILE A 85 -15.07 8.54 -15.09
C ILE A 85 -13.68 8.17 -15.62
N VAL A 86 -12.69 8.27 -14.74
CA VAL A 86 -11.33 7.83 -15.02
C VAL A 86 -10.90 6.84 -13.93
N LEU A 87 -10.43 5.67 -14.34
CA LEU A 87 -9.72 4.72 -13.49
C LEU A 87 -8.23 4.83 -13.79
N ASP A 88 -7.44 5.21 -12.81
CA ASP A 88 -5.98 5.32 -12.96
C ASP A 88 -5.26 4.27 -12.10
N GLU A 89 -4.22 3.65 -12.66
CA GLU A 89 -3.54 2.47 -12.09
C GLU A 89 -4.53 1.35 -11.73
N ALA A 90 -5.38 0.92 -12.69
CA ALA A 90 -6.42 -0.07 -12.45
C ALA A 90 -5.86 -1.42 -11.98
N ASP A 91 -4.71 -1.85 -12.48
CA ASP A 91 -3.99 -3.05 -12.01
C ASP A 91 -3.55 -2.93 -10.55
N THR A 92 -3.09 -1.77 -10.14
CA THR A 92 -2.77 -1.51 -8.73
C THR A 92 -4.03 -1.58 -7.86
N MET A 93 -5.17 -1.08 -8.33
CA MET A 93 -6.46 -1.20 -7.62
C MET A 93 -6.90 -2.66 -7.51
N LEU A 94 -6.69 -3.48 -8.54
CA LEU A 94 -6.92 -4.92 -8.52
C LEU A 94 -6.04 -5.61 -7.46
N ASP A 95 -4.74 -5.33 -7.46
CA ASP A 95 -3.78 -5.88 -6.49
C ASP A 95 -4.14 -5.56 -5.04
N MET A 96 -4.77 -4.41 -4.82
CA MET A 96 -5.26 -3.97 -3.50
C MET A 96 -6.64 -4.51 -3.14
N GLY A 97 -7.28 -5.28 -4.03
CA GLY A 97 -8.58 -5.91 -3.81
C GLY A 97 -9.77 -4.96 -3.96
N PHE A 98 -9.63 -3.86 -4.70
CA PHE A 98 -10.70 -2.86 -4.89
C PHE A 98 -11.64 -3.15 -6.06
N VAL A 99 -11.57 -4.31 -6.70
CA VAL A 99 -12.39 -4.61 -7.89
C VAL A 99 -13.88 -4.51 -7.56
N ASP A 100 -14.34 -5.17 -6.50
CA ASP A 100 -15.74 -5.14 -6.07
C ASP A 100 -16.17 -3.71 -5.68
N ASP A 101 -15.29 -2.95 -5.05
CA ASP A 101 -15.53 -1.55 -4.69
C ASP A 101 -15.71 -0.68 -5.94
N ILE A 102 -14.89 -0.91 -6.97
CA ILE A 102 -14.97 -0.18 -8.25
C ILE A 102 -16.27 -0.52 -8.96
N GLN A 103 -16.64 -1.80 -9.08
CA GLN A 103 -17.89 -2.23 -9.69
C GLN A 103 -19.08 -1.61 -8.98
N PHE A 104 -19.13 -1.65 -7.64
CA PHE A 104 -20.17 -1.00 -6.85
C PHE A 104 -20.32 0.50 -7.17
N ILE A 105 -19.21 1.22 -7.35
CA ILE A 105 -19.23 2.65 -7.68
C ILE A 105 -19.72 2.86 -9.11
N LEU A 106 -19.29 2.04 -10.06
CA LEU A 106 -19.67 2.12 -11.46
C LEU A 106 -21.15 1.81 -11.67
N ASP A 107 -21.71 0.86 -10.93
CA ASP A 107 -23.13 0.50 -10.96
C ASP A 107 -24.06 1.61 -10.46
N LEU A 108 -23.54 2.52 -9.61
CA LEU A 108 -24.25 3.71 -9.12
C LEU A 108 -24.15 4.92 -10.06
N SER A 109 -23.37 4.82 -11.12
CA SER A 109 -23.10 5.91 -12.05
C SER A 109 -23.95 5.77 -13.33
N PRO A 110 -24.32 6.87 -14.03
CA PRO A 110 -25.07 6.79 -15.28
C PRO A 110 -24.38 5.90 -16.34
N GLU A 111 -25.15 5.19 -17.15
CA GLU A 111 -24.61 4.33 -18.21
C GLU A 111 -23.99 5.13 -19.38
N ASP A 112 -24.56 6.29 -19.71
CA ASP A 112 -24.16 7.13 -20.85
C ASP A 112 -22.90 7.99 -20.60
N ARG A 113 -22.14 7.66 -19.53
CA ARG A 113 -20.89 8.33 -19.18
C ARG A 113 -19.74 7.99 -20.13
N ILE A 114 -18.82 8.91 -20.28
CA ILE A 114 -17.53 8.65 -20.91
C ILE A 114 -16.60 8.05 -19.84
N MET A 115 -16.02 6.89 -20.12
CA MET A 115 -15.11 6.23 -19.20
C MET A 115 -13.75 5.99 -19.84
N SER A 116 -12.69 6.23 -19.08
CA SER A 116 -11.30 5.96 -19.44
C SER A 116 -10.65 5.08 -18.37
N LEU A 117 -9.92 4.05 -18.82
CA LEU A 117 -9.20 3.13 -17.96
C LEU A 117 -7.71 3.18 -18.31
N PHE A 118 -6.87 3.50 -17.33
CA PHE A 118 -5.42 3.51 -17.44
C PHE A 118 -4.83 2.41 -16.53
N SER A 119 -3.96 1.61 -17.11
CA SER A 119 -3.31 0.51 -16.41
C SER A 119 -1.96 0.21 -17.04
N ALA A 120 -0.96 -0.11 -16.23
CA ALA A 120 0.34 -0.55 -16.72
C ALA A 120 0.26 -1.98 -17.28
N THR A 121 -0.66 -2.80 -16.75
CA THR A 121 -0.90 -4.17 -17.19
C THR A 121 -2.38 -4.44 -17.38
N MET A 122 -2.70 -5.44 -18.20
CA MET A 122 -4.08 -5.84 -18.51
C MET A 122 -4.34 -7.30 -18.09
N PRO A 123 -4.34 -7.62 -16.78
CA PRO A 123 -4.75 -8.95 -16.32
C PRO A 123 -6.22 -9.21 -16.66
N THR A 124 -6.61 -10.48 -16.71
CA THR A 124 -7.97 -10.90 -17.11
C THR A 124 -9.08 -10.17 -16.35
N ALA A 125 -8.88 -9.86 -15.08
CA ALA A 125 -9.88 -9.14 -14.29
C ALA A 125 -10.06 -7.68 -14.75
N ILE A 126 -9.00 -7.00 -15.17
CA ILE A 126 -9.06 -5.64 -15.72
C ILE A 126 -9.66 -5.65 -17.13
N LEU A 127 -9.33 -6.66 -17.95
CA LEU A 127 -9.98 -6.83 -19.26
C LEU A 127 -11.48 -6.99 -19.12
N ARG A 128 -11.95 -7.86 -18.21
CA ARG A 128 -13.38 -8.04 -17.91
C ARG A 128 -14.03 -6.74 -17.42
N LEU A 129 -13.38 -6.02 -16.51
CA LEU A 129 -13.88 -4.72 -16.06
C LEU A 129 -14.05 -3.74 -17.25
N GLY A 130 -13.09 -3.76 -18.19
CA GLY A 130 -13.19 -2.98 -19.43
C GLY A 130 -14.34 -3.45 -20.33
N GLU A 131 -14.53 -4.76 -20.51
CA GLU A 131 -15.63 -5.33 -21.30
C GLU A 131 -17.00 -4.99 -20.72
N ASP A 132 -17.14 -5.02 -19.38
CA ASP A 132 -18.41 -4.80 -18.68
C ASP A 132 -18.82 -3.31 -18.66
N TYR A 133 -17.86 -2.36 -18.58
CA TYR A 133 -18.15 -0.96 -18.28
C TYR A 133 -17.70 0.06 -19.34
N LEU A 134 -16.89 -0.33 -20.33
CA LEU A 134 -16.48 0.56 -21.41
C LEU A 134 -17.33 0.35 -22.66
N HIS A 135 -17.90 1.42 -23.21
CA HIS A 135 -18.69 1.39 -24.42
C HIS A 135 -17.85 1.73 -25.65
N ASN A 136 -17.67 0.75 -26.55
CA ASN A 136 -16.86 0.90 -27.78
C ASN A 136 -15.47 1.51 -27.51
N PRO A 137 -14.66 0.93 -26.62
CA PRO A 137 -13.41 1.54 -26.21
C PRO A 137 -12.40 1.59 -27.35
N LYS A 138 -11.70 2.72 -27.46
CA LYS A 138 -10.47 2.80 -28.25
C LYS A 138 -9.31 2.33 -27.37
N GLN A 139 -8.62 1.31 -27.82
CA GLN A 139 -7.44 0.79 -27.11
C GLN A 139 -6.17 1.43 -27.65
N PHE A 140 -5.34 1.91 -26.73
CA PHE A 140 -3.99 2.40 -26.99
C PHE A 140 -3.04 1.53 -26.20
N LEU A 141 -2.51 0.50 -26.86
CA LEU A 141 -1.49 -0.36 -26.29
C LEU A 141 -0.14 0.29 -26.56
N LEU A 142 0.50 0.76 -25.52
CA LEU A 142 1.91 1.13 -25.57
C LEU A 142 2.72 -0.17 -25.49
N ASP A 143 3.80 -0.25 -26.24
CA ASP A 143 4.62 -1.45 -26.28
C ASP A 143 5.05 -1.87 -24.89
N ALA A 144 4.97 -3.18 -24.62
CA ALA A 144 5.39 -3.79 -23.36
C ALA A 144 6.89 -3.57 -23.04
N ASP A 145 7.61 -2.94 -23.95
CA ASP A 145 9.03 -2.61 -23.82
C ASP A 145 9.27 -1.58 -22.70
N ASP A 146 8.30 -0.72 -22.38
CA ASP A 146 8.41 0.21 -21.25
C ASP A 146 8.44 -0.48 -19.87
N LEU A 147 7.93 -1.71 -19.77
CA LEU A 147 8.05 -2.54 -18.57
C LEU A 147 9.36 -3.34 -18.52
N SER A 148 10.12 -3.35 -19.60
CA SER A 148 11.39 -4.10 -19.70
C SER A 148 12.46 -3.57 -18.73
N GLY A 149 12.28 -2.35 -18.22
CA GLY A 149 13.31 -1.65 -17.44
C GLY A 149 14.48 -1.21 -18.30
N GLU A 150 14.25 -0.90 -19.60
CA GLU A 150 15.24 -0.29 -20.47
C GLU A 150 15.79 1.01 -19.86
N GLY A 151 17.09 1.23 -20.00
CA GLY A 151 17.79 2.34 -19.37
C GLY A 151 18.05 2.16 -17.86
N ILE A 152 17.70 1.01 -17.26
CA ILE A 152 18.02 0.70 -15.87
C ILE A 152 19.13 -0.37 -15.82
N ASP A 153 20.26 -0.02 -15.21
CA ASP A 153 21.30 -1.00 -14.86
C ASP A 153 20.79 -1.89 -13.71
N GLN A 154 20.34 -3.09 -14.06
CA GLN A 154 19.73 -4.03 -13.11
C GLN A 154 20.74 -5.04 -12.61
N SER A 155 20.81 -5.19 -11.29
CA SER A 155 21.71 -6.15 -10.66
C SER A 155 21.05 -6.85 -9.48
N PHE A 156 21.56 -8.01 -9.11
CA PHE A 156 21.13 -8.74 -7.93
C PHE A 156 22.31 -9.27 -7.12
N LEU A 157 22.08 -9.49 -5.82
CA LEU A 157 23.07 -9.99 -4.89
C LEU A 157 22.41 -11.03 -3.97
N VAL A 158 22.87 -12.28 -4.05
CA VAL A 158 22.41 -13.37 -3.18
C VAL A 158 23.22 -13.38 -1.90
N ILE A 159 22.57 -13.08 -0.76
CA ILE A 159 23.23 -12.91 0.54
C ILE A 159 22.36 -13.41 1.70
N LYS A 160 22.98 -13.59 2.87
CA LYS A 160 22.23 -13.87 4.11
C LYS A 160 21.48 -12.62 4.57
N ASP A 161 20.29 -12.80 5.12
CA ASP A 161 19.48 -11.68 5.63
C ASP A 161 20.25 -10.76 6.60
N ARG A 162 21.07 -11.32 7.48
CA ARG A 162 21.88 -10.57 8.44
C ARG A 162 22.93 -9.65 7.81
N ASP A 163 23.35 -9.96 6.58
CA ASP A 163 24.41 -9.22 5.89
C ASP A 163 23.86 -8.11 4.99
N LYS A 164 22.53 -8.08 4.73
CA LYS A 164 21.87 -7.11 3.83
C LYS A 164 22.17 -5.66 4.18
N PHE A 165 22.17 -5.33 5.48
CA PHE A 165 22.39 -3.95 5.90
C PHE A 165 23.81 -3.46 5.60
N LYS A 166 24.82 -4.33 5.78
CA LYS A 166 26.21 -4.02 5.42
C LYS A 166 26.30 -3.67 3.93
N TYR A 167 25.77 -4.53 3.07
CA TYR A 167 25.81 -4.28 1.62
C TYR A 167 24.96 -3.05 1.22
N LEU A 168 23.84 -2.81 1.90
CA LEU A 168 23.09 -1.57 1.67
C LEU A 168 23.97 -0.34 1.86
N LEU A 169 24.75 -0.28 2.96
CA LEU A 169 25.67 0.83 3.19
C LEU A 169 26.73 0.95 2.12
N ASP A 170 27.31 -0.17 1.66
CA ASP A 170 28.32 -0.18 0.60
C ASP A 170 27.80 0.41 -0.71
N PHE A 171 26.52 0.16 -1.06
CA PHE A 171 25.89 0.68 -2.27
C PHE A 171 25.41 2.12 -2.17
N ILE A 172 24.98 2.58 -1.00
CA ILE A 172 24.52 3.98 -0.82
C ILE A 172 25.69 4.95 -0.59
N LYS A 173 26.78 4.50 0.02
CA LYS A 173 27.92 5.37 0.35
C LYS A 173 28.50 6.17 -0.83
N PRO A 174 28.63 5.61 -2.05
CA PRO A 174 29.15 6.34 -3.20
C PRO A 174 28.15 7.28 -3.89
N LEU A 175 26.85 7.26 -3.50
CA LEU A 175 25.81 8.02 -4.17
C LEU A 175 25.92 9.52 -3.87
N LYS A 176 25.60 10.32 -4.88
CA LYS A 176 25.46 11.79 -4.76
C LYS A 176 24.00 12.21 -4.80
N GLY A 177 23.12 11.37 -5.36
CA GLY A 177 21.70 11.59 -5.47
C GLY A 177 20.88 10.81 -4.45
N GLN A 178 19.57 10.92 -4.58
CA GLN A 178 18.62 10.22 -3.69
C GLN A 178 18.47 8.75 -4.05
N SER A 179 18.07 7.94 -3.05
CA SER A 179 17.77 6.52 -3.23
C SER A 179 16.47 6.11 -2.57
N ILE A 180 15.86 5.03 -3.09
CA ILE A 180 14.71 4.38 -2.47
C ILE A 180 15.09 2.96 -2.09
N VAL A 181 14.73 2.56 -0.87
CA VAL A 181 14.92 1.22 -0.33
C VAL A 181 13.58 0.56 -0.08
N PHE A 182 13.25 -0.49 -0.81
CA PHE A 182 11.99 -1.21 -0.67
C PHE A 182 12.13 -2.39 0.28
N CYS A 183 11.29 -2.43 1.30
CA CYS A 183 11.20 -3.51 2.27
C CYS A 183 9.84 -4.22 2.20
N SER A 184 9.79 -5.52 2.46
CA SER A 184 8.57 -6.32 2.41
C SER A 184 7.60 -6.04 3.56
N THR A 185 8.09 -5.55 4.71
CA THR A 185 7.26 -5.35 5.91
C THR A 185 7.48 -3.96 6.54
N LYS A 186 6.43 -3.45 7.21
CA LYS A 186 6.47 -2.21 7.97
C LYS A 186 7.54 -2.22 9.06
N TYR A 187 7.75 -3.36 9.71
CA TYR A 187 8.77 -3.51 10.76
C TYR A 187 10.17 -3.36 10.17
N ARG A 188 10.47 -4.07 9.09
CA ARG A 188 11.76 -3.98 8.40
C ARG A 188 12.02 -2.56 7.87
N THR A 189 10.99 -1.88 7.35
CA THR A 189 11.09 -0.48 6.93
C THR A 189 11.54 0.43 8.07
N ARG A 190 10.94 0.27 9.27
CA ARG A 190 11.33 1.04 10.46
C ARG A 190 12.75 0.72 10.92
N ASP A 191 13.10 -0.58 10.94
CA ASP A 191 14.44 -1.02 11.38
C ASP A 191 15.53 -0.51 10.44
N VAL A 192 15.36 -0.67 9.13
CA VAL A 192 16.32 -0.18 8.13
C VAL A 192 16.48 1.34 8.24
N ALA A 193 15.38 2.11 8.34
CA ALA A 193 15.45 3.55 8.51
C ALA A 193 16.16 3.95 9.81
N LYS A 194 15.90 3.24 10.91
CA LYS A 194 16.58 3.45 12.21
C LYS A 194 18.08 3.19 12.11
N TYR A 195 18.48 2.09 11.49
CA TYR A 195 19.91 1.77 11.31
C TYR A 195 20.61 2.79 10.41
N LEU A 196 19.96 3.25 9.33
CA LEU A 196 20.50 4.32 8.50
C LEU A 196 20.72 5.63 9.29
N HIS A 197 19.79 5.98 10.19
CA HIS A 197 19.99 7.13 11.08
C HIS A 197 21.16 6.95 12.05
N GLN A 198 21.36 5.72 12.58
CA GLN A 198 22.52 5.42 13.44
C GLN A 198 23.84 5.60 12.69
N GLU A 199 23.86 5.26 11.40
CA GLU A 199 24.97 5.48 10.47
C GLU A 199 25.04 6.93 9.91
N LYS A 200 24.24 7.86 10.49
CA LYS A 200 24.21 9.30 10.15
C LYS A 200 23.70 9.63 8.75
N TYR A 201 22.93 8.76 8.11
CA TYR A 201 22.22 9.06 6.87
C TYR A 201 20.89 9.79 7.13
N ASN A 202 20.54 10.74 6.26
CA ASN A 202 19.23 11.41 6.30
C ASN A 202 18.17 10.52 5.64
N ALA A 203 17.69 9.51 6.36
CA ALA A 203 16.67 8.60 5.87
C ALA A 203 15.29 8.97 6.39
N VAL A 204 14.25 8.73 5.60
CA VAL A 204 12.85 8.80 6.04
C VAL A 204 12.15 7.48 5.73
N ALA A 205 11.24 7.08 6.61
CA ALA A 205 10.42 5.89 6.41
C ALA A 205 9.00 6.26 5.95
N ILE A 206 8.40 5.38 5.10
CA ILE A 206 6.98 5.43 4.78
C ILE A 206 6.42 4.01 4.81
N GLU A 207 5.41 3.79 5.66
CA GLU A 207 4.76 2.49 5.83
C GLU A 207 3.28 2.65 6.26
N GLY A 208 2.53 1.53 6.24
CA GLY A 208 1.07 1.55 6.37
C GLY A 208 0.49 2.09 7.67
N ASP A 209 1.20 1.93 8.80
CA ASP A 209 0.69 2.37 10.12
C ASP A 209 0.95 3.85 10.40
N MET A 210 1.66 4.56 9.53
CA MET A 210 1.93 5.98 9.72
C MET A 210 0.67 6.81 9.54
N SER A 211 0.48 7.82 10.42
CA SER A 211 -0.55 8.82 10.19
C SER A 211 -0.30 9.58 8.89
N GLN A 212 -1.37 10.05 8.24
CA GLN A 212 -1.28 10.77 6.97
C GLN A 212 -0.34 11.99 7.06
N SER A 213 -0.44 12.76 8.14
CA SER A 213 0.44 13.92 8.37
C SER A 213 1.93 13.53 8.42
N ARG A 214 2.28 12.42 9.08
CA ARG A 214 3.67 11.92 9.11
C ARG A 214 4.14 11.44 7.74
N ARG A 215 3.27 10.78 6.96
CA ARG A 215 3.58 10.36 5.60
C ARG A 215 3.88 11.56 4.71
N GLU A 216 3.01 12.57 4.73
CA GLU A 216 3.19 13.83 3.98
C GLU A 216 4.47 14.56 4.39
N GLN A 217 4.79 14.60 5.69
CA GLN A 217 6.03 15.19 6.18
C GLN A 217 7.26 14.42 5.68
N SER A 218 7.25 13.07 5.73
CA SER A 218 8.34 12.24 5.22
C SER A 218 8.53 12.45 3.72
N MET A 219 7.43 12.43 2.95
CA MET A 219 7.48 12.72 1.51
C MET A 219 7.96 14.14 1.21
N GLY A 220 7.48 15.12 1.96
CA GLY A 220 7.93 16.50 1.80
C GLY A 220 9.44 16.66 2.04
N LYS A 221 10.00 15.96 3.03
CA LYS A 221 11.45 15.94 3.27
C LYS A 221 12.21 15.30 2.10
N PHE A 222 11.70 14.19 1.59
CA PHE A 222 12.33 13.48 0.46
C PHE A 222 12.25 14.31 -0.82
N ARG A 223 11.06 14.79 -1.21
CA ARG A 223 10.88 15.65 -2.41
C ARG A 223 11.73 16.92 -2.40
N SER A 224 11.93 17.52 -1.24
CA SER A 224 12.74 18.72 -1.09
C SER A 224 14.25 18.48 -1.00
N GLY A 225 14.72 17.23 -1.12
CA GLY A 225 16.13 16.87 -0.99
C GLY A 225 16.67 16.96 0.45
N ARG A 226 15.78 17.15 1.46
CA ARG A 226 16.19 17.14 2.89
C ARG A 226 16.39 15.75 3.45
N ALA A 227 15.92 14.74 2.75
CA ALA A 227 16.21 13.35 3.03
C ALA A 227 16.83 12.73 1.77
N ASP A 228 17.92 12.00 1.95
CA ASP A 228 18.67 11.36 0.88
C ASP A 228 18.14 9.97 0.56
N ILE A 229 17.51 9.33 1.56
CA ILE A 229 17.04 7.95 1.46
C ILE A 229 15.59 7.86 1.89
N LEU A 230 14.76 7.26 1.01
CA LEU A 230 13.39 6.87 1.32
C LEU A 230 13.35 5.35 1.56
N VAL A 231 12.94 4.91 2.75
CA VAL A 231 12.68 3.50 3.05
C VAL A 231 11.19 3.26 3.05
N ALA A 232 10.68 2.36 2.19
CA ALA A 232 9.24 2.21 1.99
C ALA A 232 8.80 0.75 1.83
N THR A 233 7.53 0.48 2.14
CA THR A 233 6.83 -0.73 1.68
C THR A 233 6.14 -0.47 0.34
N ASP A 234 5.83 -1.52 -0.44
CA ASP A 234 5.14 -1.39 -1.73
C ASP A 234 3.84 -0.58 -1.64
N VAL A 235 2.97 -0.97 -0.70
CA VAL A 235 1.67 -0.30 -0.51
C VAL A 235 1.83 1.19 -0.20
N ALA A 236 2.86 1.52 0.57
CA ALA A 236 3.08 2.90 0.99
C ALA A 236 3.80 3.75 -0.06
N SER A 237 4.44 3.13 -1.05
CA SER A 237 5.20 3.79 -2.11
C SER A 237 4.48 3.84 -3.46
N ARG A 238 3.39 3.10 -3.61
CA ARG A 238 2.54 3.17 -4.81
C ARG A 238 1.91 4.56 -4.93
N GLY A 239 1.80 5.06 -6.15
CA GLY A 239 1.23 6.38 -6.43
C GLY A 239 2.04 7.57 -5.90
N ILE A 240 3.27 7.36 -5.43
CA ILE A 240 4.13 8.45 -5.00
C ILE A 240 4.87 9.00 -6.21
N ASP A 241 4.60 10.28 -6.53
CA ASP A 241 5.47 11.04 -7.41
C ASP A 241 6.77 11.35 -6.65
N VAL A 242 7.78 10.55 -6.93
CA VAL A 242 9.11 10.73 -6.36
C VAL A 242 9.98 11.42 -7.40
N PRO A 243 10.75 12.45 -7.01
CA PRO A 243 11.81 12.94 -7.86
C PRO A 243 12.68 11.75 -8.26
N ARG A 244 13.24 11.84 -9.44
CA ARG A 244 14.14 10.85 -9.97
C ARG A 244 15.21 10.48 -8.95
N VAL A 245 15.33 9.17 -8.68
CA VAL A 245 16.35 8.64 -7.79
C VAL A 245 17.51 8.02 -8.58
N GLU A 246 18.70 8.14 -8.04
CA GLU A 246 19.90 7.55 -8.60
C GLU A 246 19.93 6.02 -8.44
N LEU A 247 19.41 5.53 -7.30
CA LEU A 247 19.41 4.10 -6.98
C LEU A 247 18.09 3.64 -6.37
N VAL A 248 17.57 2.52 -6.88
CA VAL A 248 16.54 1.72 -6.23
C VAL A 248 17.15 0.47 -5.63
N VAL A 249 16.93 0.21 -4.35
CA VAL A 249 17.33 -1.02 -3.69
C VAL A 249 16.09 -1.82 -3.28
N ASN A 250 15.89 -2.97 -3.90
CA ASN A 250 14.97 -3.98 -3.38
C ASN A 250 15.67 -4.71 -2.22
N TYR A 251 15.54 -4.18 -1.00
CA TYR A 251 16.09 -4.80 0.21
C TYR A 251 15.50 -6.19 0.46
N ASP A 252 14.24 -6.36 0.05
CA ASP A 252 13.56 -7.64 -0.01
C ASP A 252 12.99 -7.84 -1.42
N VAL A 253 13.06 -9.08 -1.90
CA VAL A 253 12.43 -9.50 -3.16
C VAL A 253 10.92 -9.24 -3.05
N PRO A 254 10.29 -8.57 -4.03
CA PRO A 254 8.85 -8.38 -4.02
C PRO A 254 8.10 -9.71 -4.22
N ASN A 255 6.88 -9.80 -3.69
CA ASN A 255 6.06 -11.00 -3.78
C ASN A 255 5.40 -11.19 -5.16
N GLN A 256 5.37 -10.14 -5.97
CA GLN A 256 4.74 -10.11 -7.30
C GLN A 256 5.73 -9.56 -8.33
N GLU A 257 5.70 -10.13 -9.53
CA GLU A 257 6.57 -9.71 -10.64
C GLU A 257 6.37 -8.24 -11.00
N MET A 258 5.11 -7.81 -11.09
CA MET A 258 4.78 -6.42 -11.42
C MET A 258 5.27 -5.41 -10.38
N ALA A 259 5.26 -5.79 -9.10
CA ALA A 259 5.80 -4.94 -8.05
C ALA A 259 7.30 -4.67 -8.26
N TYR A 260 8.05 -5.63 -8.83
CA TYR A 260 9.44 -5.42 -9.20
C TYR A 260 9.61 -4.28 -10.20
N PHE A 261 8.85 -4.32 -11.31
CA PHE A 261 8.93 -3.29 -12.35
C PHE A 261 8.45 -1.93 -11.85
N HIS A 262 7.38 -1.89 -11.06
CA HIS A 262 6.90 -0.65 -10.42
C HIS A 262 7.94 -0.04 -9.47
N ARG A 263 8.74 -0.87 -8.77
CA ARG A 263 9.81 -0.38 -7.89
C ARG A 263 10.97 0.18 -8.70
N ILE A 264 11.51 -0.58 -9.66
CA ILE A 264 12.65 -0.13 -10.45
C ILE A 264 12.31 1.06 -11.34
N GLY A 265 11.06 1.19 -11.81
CA GLY A 265 10.56 2.36 -12.54
C GLY A 265 10.56 3.66 -11.74
N ARG A 266 11.04 3.68 -10.49
CA ARG A 266 11.31 4.91 -9.72
C ARG A 266 12.67 5.54 -10.07
N THR A 267 13.50 4.86 -10.82
CA THR A 267 14.72 5.39 -11.43
C THR A 267 14.57 5.45 -12.94
N ALA A 268 15.55 5.95 -13.69
CA ALA A 268 15.58 6.00 -15.15
C ALA A 268 14.28 6.47 -15.81
N ARG A 269 13.99 7.76 -15.80
CA ARG A 269 12.90 8.34 -16.60
C ARG A 269 13.47 9.21 -17.72
N ALA A 270 12.82 9.18 -18.92
CA ALA A 270 13.12 10.08 -20.04
C ALA A 270 14.60 10.19 -20.44
N GLY A 271 15.21 9.06 -20.81
CA GLY A 271 16.53 9.08 -21.46
C GLY A 271 17.74 9.22 -20.55
N THR A 272 17.58 8.86 -19.27
CA THR A 272 18.71 8.88 -18.33
C THR A 272 18.88 7.52 -17.65
N GLU A 273 20.14 7.12 -17.44
CA GLU A 273 20.50 5.87 -16.79
C GLU A 273 20.07 5.85 -15.32
N GLY A 274 19.46 4.76 -14.89
CA GLY A 274 19.10 4.48 -13.53
C GLY A 274 19.74 3.20 -13.04
N ARG A 275 19.81 3.00 -11.73
CA ARG A 275 20.38 1.78 -11.14
C ARG A 275 19.38 1.10 -10.22
N ALA A 276 19.27 -0.23 -10.32
CA ALA A 276 18.44 -1.04 -9.45
C ALA A 276 19.22 -2.26 -8.95
N ILE A 277 19.18 -2.48 -7.63
CA ILE A 277 19.85 -3.62 -6.99
C ILE A 277 18.83 -4.41 -6.19
N THR A 278 18.82 -5.74 -6.36
CA THR A 278 17.93 -6.62 -5.60
C THR A 278 18.72 -7.54 -4.67
N PHE A 279 18.47 -7.44 -3.37
CA PHE A 279 19.02 -8.36 -2.37
C PHE A 279 18.15 -9.60 -2.27
N VAL A 280 18.74 -10.74 -2.60
CA VAL A 280 18.07 -12.03 -2.60
C VAL A 280 18.54 -12.84 -1.41
N SER A 281 17.65 -13.04 -0.42
CA SER A 281 17.95 -13.96 0.67
C SER A 281 17.81 -15.42 0.21
N TYR A 282 18.45 -16.34 0.91
CA TYR A 282 18.34 -17.76 0.56
C TYR A 282 16.91 -18.29 0.58
N SER A 283 16.05 -17.72 1.40
CA SER A 283 14.62 -18.05 1.46
C SER A 283 13.81 -17.50 0.29
N SER A 284 14.27 -16.43 -0.37
CA SER A 284 13.57 -15.76 -1.47
C SER A 284 14.14 -16.06 -2.86
N VAL A 285 15.07 -17.03 -2.97
CA VAL A 285 15.63 -17.43 -4.26
C VAL A 285 14.56 -17.96 -5.22
N GLY A 286 13.55 -18.67 -4.68
CA GLY A 286 12.42 -19.17 -5.46
C GLY A 286 11.63 -18.04 -6.13
N ASP A 287 11.22 -17.05 -5.34
CA ASP A 287 10.46 -15.89 -5.81
C ASP A 287 11.29 -15.05 -6.79
N TRP A 288 12.59 -14.88 -6.49
CA TRP A 288 13.51 -14.19 -7.39
C TRP A 288 13.65 -14.86 -8.75
N ASN A 289 13.71 -16.19 -8.79
CA ASN A 289 13.80 -16.92 -10.05
C ASN A 289 12.57 -16.76 -10.94
N ILE A 290 11.39 -16.55 -10.35
CA ILE A 290 10.17 -16.25 -11.09
C ILE A 290 10.30 -14.87 -11.73
N ILE A 291 10.66 -13.85 -10.96
CA ILE A 291 10.84 -12.47 -11.44
C ILE A 291 11.94 -12.41 -12.51
N LYS A 292 13.08 -13.09 -12.27
CA LYS A 292 14.22 -13.11 -13.19
C LYS A 292 13.85 -13.57 -14.61
N ARG A 293 12.88 -14.48 -14.75
CA ARG A 293 12.42 -14.97 -16.07
C ARG A 293 11.68 -13.90 -16.88
N GLN A 294 11.14 -12.89 -16.22
CA GLN A 294 10.40 -11.79 -16.87
C GLN A 294 11.33 -10.64 -17.29
N ILE A 295 12.54 -10.59 -16.74
CA ILE A 295 13.50 -9.53 -17.05
C ILE A 295 14.11 -9.83 -18.43
N LYS A 296 13.86 -8.93 -19.39
CA LYS A 296 14.31 -9.06 -20.78
C LYS A 296 15.64 -8.38 -21.07
N VAL A 297 16.13 -7.55 -20.15
CA VAL A 297 17.39 -6.80 -20.27
C VAL A 297 18.54 -7.52 -19.55
N PRO A 298 19.82 -7.21 -19.87
CA PRO A 298 20.93 -7.77 -19.14
C PRO A 298 20.83 -7.54 -17.62
N LEU A 299 20.99 -8.62 -16.85
CA LEU A 299 20.91 -8.62 -15.41
C LEU A 299 22.25 -9.03 -14.81
N ARG A 300 22.89 -8.13 -14.08
CA ARG A 300 24.24 -8.35 -13.53
C ARG A 300 24.19 -9.18 -12.25
N ASP A 301 25.07 -10.18 -12.17
CA ASP A 301 25.25 -10.98 -10.95
C ASP A 301 26.41 -10.43 -10.12
N LEU A 302 26.06 -9.67 -9.08
CA LEU A 302 27.05 -9.05 -8.18
C LEU A 302 27.83 -10.08 -7.35
N ASN A 303 27.33 -11.29 -7.15
CA ASN A 303 28.10 -12.32 -6.46
C ASN A 303 29.32 -12.72 -7.27
N GLN A 304 29.17 -12.84 -8.59
CA GLN A 304 30.30 -13.12 -9.48
C GLN A 304 31.27 -11.94 -9.55
N GLU A 305 30.77 -10.72 -9.71
CA GLU A 305 31.61 -9.52 -9.81
C GLU A 305 32.41 -9.22 -8.54
N MET A 306 31.80 -9.48 -7.36
CA MET A 306 32.41 -9.21 -6.06
C MET A 306 33.11 -10.44 -5.45
N ASN A 307 33.17 -11.57 -6.16
CA ASN A 307 33.75 -12.85 -5.68
C ASN A 307 33.13 -13.30 -4.34
N ILE A 308 31.81 -13.16 -4.19
CA ILE A 308 31.09 -13.57 -2.98
C ILE A 308 30.61 -15.01 -3.15
N GLU A 309 31.16 -15.92 -2.32
CA GLU A 309 30.71 -17.31 -2.32
C GLU A 309 29.27 -17.45 -1.82
N ILE A 310 28.43 -18.09 -2.65
CA ILE A 310 27.04 -18.41 -2.32
C ILE A 310 27.00 -19.81 -1.70
N SER A 311 26.83 -19.88 -0.40
CA SER A 311 26.59 -21.14 0.32
C SER A 311 25.09 -21.34 0.53
N ILE A 312 24.35 -21.68 -0.54
CA ILE A 312 22.91 -22.02 -0.41
C ILE A 312 22.83 -23.39 0.27
N PRO A 313 22.19 -23.51 1.43
CA PRO A 313 22.00 -24.81 2.07
C PRO A 313 21.15 -25.69 1.14
N ASP A 314 21.69 -26.83 0.70
CA ASP A 314 20.96 -27.81 -0.09
C ASP A 314 19.74 -28.29 0.72
N PRO A 315 18.49 -28.04 0.24
CA PRO A 315 17.30 -28.48 0.94
C PRO A 315 17.21 -30.01 1.10
N LEU A 316 17.92 -30.77 0.29
CA LEU A 316 18.01 -32.23 0.36
C LEU A 316 18.93 -32.71 1.50
N LYS A 317 19.92 -31.91 1.92
CA LYS A 317 20.78 -32.27 3.05
C LYS A 317 20.11 -32.16 4.43
N ARG A 318 19.03 -31.42 4.55
CA ARG A 318 18.27 -31.32 5.81
C ARG A 318 17.40 -32.55 6.11
N GLN A 319 17.07 -33.38 5.12
CA GLN A 319 16.27 -34.62 5.34
C GLN A 319 17.14 -35.83 5.72
N SER A 320 18.44 -35.86 5.36
CA SER A 320 19.31 -36.97 5.68
C SER A 320 19.84 -36.93 7.11
N SER A 321 19.97 -35.78 7.75
CA SER A 321 20.45 -35.67 9.13
C SER A 321 19.40 -35.99 10.21
N ARG A 322 18.13 -36.18 9.85
CA ARG A 322 17.08 -36.63 10.78
C ARG A 322 16.84 -38.13 10.76
N ARG A 323 17.50 -38.91 9.88
CA ARG A 323 17.28 -40.35 9.75
C ARG A 323 18.40 -41.22 10.36
N PHE A 324 19.48 -40.66 10.90
CA PHE A 324 20.54 -41.43 11.56
C PHE A 324 20.76 -40.96 12.99
N GLY A 325 19.80 -41.28 13.86
CA GLY A 325 19.90 -41.09 15.31
C GLY A 325 18.94 -42.04 16.02
N GLY A 326 18.98 -43.31 15.64
CA GLY A 326 18.24 -44.37 16.31
C GLY A 326 19.26 -45.35 16.92
N GLY A 327 19.54 -45.13 18.21
CA GLY A 327 20.54 -45.82 18.99
C GLY A 327 20.31 -47.34 19.12
N SER A 328 21.41 -47.97 19.07
CA SER A 328 21.60 -49.36 19.57
C SER A 328 21.64 -49.37 21.09
N GLY A 329 21.04 -50.35 21.67
CA GLY A 329 21.46 -50.88 22.97
C GLY A 329 20.40 -51.01 24.05
N GLY A 330 20.10 -52.28 24.37
CA GLY A 330 19.47 -52.61 25.66
C GLY A 330 18.47 -53.73 25.58
N ARG A 331 18.95 -54.97 25.42
CA ARG A 331 18.22 -56.19 25.80
C ARG A 331 18.07 -56.19 27.30
N SER A 332 16.87 -56.37 27.82
CA SER A 332 16.66 -57.24 29.00
C SER A 332 15.23 -57.75 28.99
N SER A 333 15.17 -59.05 29.23
CA SER A 333 14.06 -59.95 29.23
C SER A 333 13.28 -59.93 30.55
N TYR A 334 12.18 -60.65 30.52
CA TYR A 334 11.32 -61.13 31.56
C TYR A 334 10.03 -60.37 31.89
N GLY A 335 8.93 -61.07 31.61
CA GLY A 335 7.82 -61.26 32.51
C GLY A 335 6.47 -61.43 31.87
N ARG A 336 6.11 -62.66 31.79
CA ARG A 336 4.79 -63.30 31.59
C ARG A 336 3.60 -62.67 32.31
N GLY A 337 2.42 -62.83 31.71
CA GLY A 337 1.10 -62.88 32.38
C GLY A 337 0.15 -61.89 31.73
N GLY A 338 -0.85 -62.30 31.01
CA GLY A 338 -2.02 -63.04 31.36
C GLY A 338 -3.22 -62.22 31.03
N GLY A 339 -3.99 -62.61 30.04
CA GLY A 339 -5.44 -62.86 30.08
C GLY A 339 -6.35 -61.63 30.12
N GLY A 340 -7.31 -61.64 29.18
CA GLY A 340 -8.57 -60.97 29.43
C GLY A 340 -9.23 -60.39 28.18
N ARG A 341 -10.05 -61.16 27.63
CA ARG A 341 -11.07 -61.08 26.58
C ARG A 341 -12.12 -59.98 26.77
N SER A 342 -12.68 -59.63 25.60
CA SER A 342 -14.09 -59.29 25.33
C SER A 342 -14.53 -57.89 25.74
N SER A 343 -15.41 -57.16 25.04
CA SER A 343 -16.39 -57.48 24.00
C SER A 343 -17.12 -56.18 23.65
N TYR A 344 -17.50 -56.06 22.43
CA TYR A 344 -18.71 -55.39 21.90
C TYR A 344 -19.43 -54.29 22.70
N GLY A 345 -19.79 -53.23 22.00
CA GLY A 345 -20.84 -52.31 22.41
C GLY A 345 -21.11 -51.21 21.38
N ARG A 346 -22.06 -51.50 20.53
CA ARG A 346 -22.80 -50.66 19.58
C ARG A 346 -23.76 -49.70 20.32
N GLY A 347 -24.13 -48.61 19.67
CA GLY A 347 -25.35 -47.81 19.90
C GLY A 347 -25.01 -46.38 20.14
N GLY A 348 -25.49 -45.35 19.47
CA GLY A 348 -26.76 -45.22 18.81
C GLY A 348 -27.54 -44.08 19.47
N GLY A 349 -27.96 -43.07 18.69
CA GLY A 349 -29.07 -42.20 19.06
C GLY A 349 -28.66 -40.92 19.79
N GLY A 350 -28.84 -39.69 19.30
CA GLY A 350 -30.11 -39.09 18.99
C GLY A 350 -30.58 -38.26 20.17
N GLY A 351 -30.82 -36.99 20.00
CA GLY A 351 -31.58 -36.26 21.01
C GLY A 351 -31.50 -34.72 20.92
N TYR A 352 -32.52 -34.19 20.37
CA TYR A 352 -32.96 -32.80 20.42
C TYR A 352 -33.20 -32.29 21.86
N GLY A 353 -33.04 -30.95 22.06
CA GLY A 353 -33.57 -30.28 23.26
C GLY A 353 -33.24 -28.80 23.22
N ARG A 354 -34.07 -28.07 22.84
CA ARG A 354 -34.92 -26.90 23.05
C ARG A 354 -35.07 -26.51 24.54
N GLY A 355 -35.03 -25.20 24.77
CA GLY A 355 -35.60 -24.48 25.92
C GLY A 355 -34.56 -23.55 26.52
N GLY A 356 -34.73 -22.26 26.74
CA GLY A 356 -35.91 -21.49 26.96
C GLY A 356 -35.74 -20.69 28.25
N GLY A 357 -35.95 -19.34 28.16
CA GLY A 357 -36.39 -18.55 29.30
C GLY A 357 -35.30 -17.89 30.14
N GLY A 358 -35.14 -16.59 30.14
CA GLY A 358 -36.02 -15.67 30.82
C GLY A 358 -35.34 -15.11 32.06
N GLY A 359 -35.29 -13.81 32.26
CA GLY A 359 -35.03 -13.28 33.60
C GLY A 359 -34.61 -11.80 33.61
N TYR A 360 -35.59 -10.95 33.70
CA TYR A 360 -35.60 -9.56 34.11
C TYR A 360 -34.79 -9.24 35.36
N GLY A 361 -34.16 -8.08 35.40
CA GLY A 361 -33.63 -7.47 36.61
C GLY A 361 -33.40 -5.96 36.47
N ARG A 362 -34.46 -5.17 36.56
CA ARG A 362 -34.42 -3.75 36.88
C ARG A 362 -33.88 -3.56 38.30
N ASN A 363 -33.05 -2.59 38.54
CA ASN A 363 -33.17 -1.77 39.74
C ASN A 363 -32.63 -0.37 39.52
N THR A 364 -33.53 0.53 39.70
CA THR A 364 -33.51 1.97 39.94
C THR A 364 -33.02 2.31 41.34
N ARG A 365 -32.40 3.46 41.48
CA ARG A 365 -32.57 4.51 42.53
C ARG A 365 -31.34 5.41 42.54
N ASP A 366 -31.53 6.69 42.18
CA ASP A 366 -31.82 7.84 43.07
C ASP A 366 -30.63 8.13 44.01
N ASP A 367 -30.12 9.29 44.20
CA ASP A 367 -30.72 10.62 44.36
C ASP A 367 -29.61 11.63 44.72
N ARG A 368 -29.83 12.90 44.35
CA ARG A 368 -29.50 14.12 45.05
C ARG A 368 -28.06 14.62 45.18
N GLY A 369 -27.87 15.87 44.74
CA GLY A 369 -27.36 16.90 45.59
C GLY A 369 -26.81 18.13 44.86
N SER A 370 -27.66 19.04 44.65
CA SER A 370 -27.50 20.45 44.38
C SER A 370 -26.44 21.15 45.25
N ARG A 371 -25.73 22.15 44.69
CA ARG A 371 -25.59 23.49 45.29
C ARG A 371 -25.03 24.53 44.33
N LYS A 372 -25.81 25.57 44.15
CA LYS A 372 -25.55 26.92 43.66
C LYS A 372 -24.54 27.66 44.54
N LYS A 373 -23.85 28.61 43.92
CA LYS A 373 -23.57 29.99 44.32
C LYS A 373 -22.70 30.62 43.25
N ASP A 374 -23.12 31.52 42.46
CA ASP A 374 -23.51 32.96 42.58
C ASP A 374 -22.34 33.89 42.90
N ARG A 375 -22.31 34.98 42.09
CA ARG A 375 -21.73 36.32 42.24
C ARG A 375 -20.26 36.47 41.90
N GLY A 376 -19.85 37.46 41.17
CA GLY A 376 -20.32 38.79 40.71
C GLY A 376 -19.11 39.37 40.00
N ASP A 377 -19.30 40.05 39.02
CA ASP A 377 -19.56 41.46 38.73
C ASP A 377 -18.30 42.35 38.70
N ASP A 378 -18.34 43.25 37.74
CA ASP A 378 -17.55 44.48 37.55
C ASP A 378 -16.10 44.39 37.03
N GLY A 379 -15.82 45.03 35.88
CA GLY A 379 -15.45 46.38 35.72
C GLY A 379 -14.80 46.72 34.39
N LYS A 380 -15.37 47.66 33.76
CA LYS A 380 -14.96 48.54 32.65
C LYS A 380 -13.50 48.96 32.62
N ASN A 381 -12.96 49.13 31.42
CA ASN A 381 -12.46 50.34 30.75
C ASN A 381 -11.50 49.97 29.61
N SER A 382 -11.73 50.30 28.36
CA SER A 382 -11.67 51.52 27.55
C SER A 382 -10.26 52.09 27.35
N TYR A 383 -10.04 52.48 26.09
CA TYR A 383 -8.94 53.25 25.45
C TYR A 383 -7.95 52.33 24.69
N GLY A 384 -7.75 52.43 23.41
CA GLY A 384 -7.77 53.59 22.52
C GLY A 384 -6.39 53.73 21.90
N GLY A 385 -6.28 53.83 20.58
CA GLY A 385 -5.09 54.36 19.94
C GLY A 385 -4.52 53.48 18.79
N ARG A 386 -4.98 53.65 17.57
CA ARG A 386 -4.34 54.26 16.37
C ARG A 386 -2.78 54.15 16.33
N SER A 387 -2.22 53.59 15.35
CA SER A 387 -1.92 54.09 13.99
C SER A 387 -0.68 53.35 13.39
N ARG A 388 -0.80 53.12 12.11
CA ARG A 388 0.21 53.29 11.03
C ARG A 388 1.59 52.69 11.25
N TRP A 389 1.96 51.75 10.47
CA TRP A 389 2.67 51.91 9.18
C TRP A 389 2.46 50.65 8.35
#